data_32b4c1c5d028ed7ba6fc83e6f9613b7f
#
_entry.id   32b4c1c5d028ed7ba6fc83e6f9613b7f
#
_cell.length_a   1.000
_cell.length_b   1.000
_cell.length_c   1.000
_cell.angle_alpha   90.00
_cell.angle_beta   90.00
_cell.angle_gamma   90.00
#
_symmetry.space_group_name_H-M   'P 1'
#
loop_
_entity.id
_entity.type
_entity.pdbx_description
1 polymer ?
#
loop_
_entity_poly.entity_id
_entity_poly.type
_entity_poly.pdbx_seq_one_letter_code
_entity_poly.pdbx_strand_id
1 'polypeptide(L)'
;MAQAGQLILAALIGLLIGAALGLVLWRFWLARREARETRAQQVHIIESLDVLCRAVEQKQVELSEASIRISALLDCLPDSIEPKVDLAAIHQFAETCQQFDRGEQRQELTPRARFQQDSRRWQLEEDQNEVINQAARRLAKVLPTWRSGLGI
;
A
#
# COMPACT_ATOMS: atom_id res chain seq x y z
N MET A 1 -61.63 24.43 3.00
CA MET A 1 -60.99 23.07 3.15
C MET A 1 -60.03 22.72 2.02
N ALA A 2 -60.27 23.12 0.78
CA ALA A 2 -59.36 22.84 -0.36
C ALA A 2 -57.98 23.49 -0.24
N GLN A 3 -57.84 24.69 0.28
CA GLN A 3 -56.55 25.39 0.42
C GLN A 3 -55.59 24.75 1.44
N ALA A 4 -56.13 24.17 2.54
CA ALA A 4 -55.34 23.48 3.54
C ALA A 4 -54.71 22.19 2.96
N GLY A 5 -55.44 21.46 2.12
CA GLY A 5 -54.94 20.26 1.44
C GLY A 5 -53.79 20.56 0.44
N GLN A 6 -53.91 21.68 -0.28
CA GLN A 6 -52.86 22.10 -1.22
C GLN A 6 -51.56 22.50 -0.51
N LEU A 7 -51.63 23.18 0.64
CA LEU A 7 -50.49 23.55 1.45
C LEU A 7 -49.76 22.33 2.02
N ILE A 8 -50.53 21.33 2.51
CA ILE A 8 -49.95 20.07 3.02
C ILE A 8 -49.25 19.30 1.90
N LEU A 9 -49.87 19.21 0.72
CA LEU A 9 -49.27 18.54 -0.43
C LEU A 9 -47.96 19.23 -0.89
N ALA A 10 -47.97 20.55 -0.96
CA ALA A 10 -46.74 21.32 -1.30
C ALA A 10 -45.62 21.13 -0.27
N ALA A 11 -45.95 21.08 1.01
CA ALA A 11 -44.99 20.82 2.09
C ALA A 11 -44.37 19.41 1.99
N LEU A 12 -45.22 18.38 1.71
CA LEU A 12 -44.74 17.02 1.51
C LEU A 12 -43.82 16.88 0.30
N ILE A 13 -44.17 17.51 -0.82
CA ILE A 13 -43.32 17.53 -2.02
C ILE A 13 -41.99 18.24 -1.72
N GLY A 14 -42.00 19.38 -1.05
CA GLY A 14 -40.81 20.11 -0.63
C GLY A 14 -39.91 19.27 0.30
N LEU A 15 -40.48 18.55 1.22
CA LEU A 15 -39.76 17.63 2.12
C LEU A 15 -39.10 16.48 1.35
N LEU A 16 -39.81 15.86 0.41
CA LEU A 16 -39.27 14.77 -0.42
C LEU A 16 -38.10 15.27 -1.31
N ILE A 17 -38.27 16.41 -1.94
CA ILE A 17 -37.20 17.01 -2.76
C ILE A 17 -35.98 17.37 -1.89
N GLY A 18 -36.22 17.97 -0.72
CA GLY A 18 -35.16 18.32 0.22
C GLY A 18 -34.41 17.09 0.73
N ALA A 19 -35.14 16.02 1.07
CA ALA A 19 -34.54 14.76 1.49
C ALA A 19 -33.72 14.10 0.35
N ALA A 20 -34.26 14.08 -0.88
CA ALA A 20 -33.55 13.55 -2.03
C ALA A 20 -32.24 14.31 -2.33
N LEU A 21 -32.30 15.64 -2.34
CA LEU A 21 -31.12 16.49 -2.51
C LEU A 21 -30.09 16.30 -1.38
N GLY A 22 -30.55 16.20 -0.14
CA GLY A 22 -29.71 15.92 1.02
C GLY A 22 -28.97 14.60 0.89
N LEU A 23 -29.67 13.54 0.47
CA LEU A 23 -29.06 12.23 0.23
C LEU A 23 -28.04 12.24 -0.90
N VAL A 24 -28.33 12.92 -2.00
CA VAL A 24 -27.38 13.07 -3.12
C VAL A 24 -26.12 13.83 -2.69
N LEU A 25 -26.27 14.96 -1.99
CA LEU A 25 -25.16 15.75 -1.48
C LEU A 25 -24.33 14.94 -0.46
N TRP A 26 -24.98 14.20 0.44
CA TRP A 26 -24.32 13.32 1.39
C TRP A 26 -23.48 12.24 0.68
N ARG A 27 -24.07 11.52 -0.29
CA ARG A 27 -23.33 10.50 -1.06
C ARG A 27 -22.15 11.09 -1.80
N PHE A 28 -22.32 12.27 -2.40
CA PHE A 28 -21.27 12.97 -3.10
C PHE A 28 -20.13 13.42 -2.15
N TRP A 29 -20.49 13.89 -0.96
CA TRP A 29 -19.51 14.27 0.05
C TRP A 29 -18.75 13.04 0.58
N LEU A 30 -19.48 11.94 0.83
CA LEU A 30 -18.87 10.68 1.29
C LEU A 30 -17.88 10.13 0.26
N ALA A 31 -18.29 10.06 -1.01
CA ALA A 31 -17.41 9.60 -2.10
C ALA A 31 -16.14 10.46 -2.26
N ARG A 32 -16.27 11.77 -2.08
CA ARG A 32 -15.10 12.68 -2.09
C ARG A 32 -14.17 12.44 -0.90
N ARG A 33 -14.70 12.13 0.25
CA ARG A 33 -13.92 11.85 1.45
C ARG A 33 -13.13 10.55 1.29
N GLU A 34 -13.78 9.48 0.86
CA GLU A 34 -13.13 8.19 0.56
C GLU A 34 -12.01 8.34 -0.49
N ALA A 35 -12.26 9.09 -1.56
CA ALA A 35 -11.25 9.35 -2.58
C ALA A 35 -10.02 10.12 -2.05
N ARG A 36 -10.21 11.03 -1.09
CA ARG A 36 -9.10 11.76 -0.45
C ARG A 36 -8.28 10.86 0.48
N GLU A 37 -8.96 10.02 1.27
CA GLU A 37 -8.31 9.08 2.18
C GLU A 37 -7.49 8.06 1.39
N THR A 38 -8.02 7.52 0.29
CA THR A 38 -7.31 6.61 -0.61
C THR A 38 -6.07 7.27 -1.23
N ARG A 39 -6.19 8.51 -1.70
CA ARG A 39 -5.03 9.25 -2.24
C ARG A 39 -3.96 9.49 -1.19
N ALA A 40 -4.32 9.94 0.00
CA ALA A 40 -3.36 10.15 1.09
C ALA A 40 -2.61 8.85 1.45
N GLN A 41 -3.31 7.72 1.45
CA GLN A 41 -2.69 6.42 1.66
C GLN A 41 -1.73 6.05 0.53
N GLN A 42 -2.09 6.27 -0.72
CA GLN A 42 -1.22 6.02 -1.87
C GLN A 42 0.05 6.88 -1.85
N VAL A 43 -0.05 8.16 -1.46
CA VAL A 43 1.11 9.03 -1.24
C VAL A 43 2.07 8.41 -0.24
N HIS A 44 1.54 8.02 0.91
CA HIS A 44 2.33 7.45 2.00
C HIS A 44 3.02 6.13 1.56
N ILE A 45 2.34 5.28 0.78
CA ILE A 45 2.92 4.05 0.23
C ILE A 45 4.10 4.39 -0.69
N ILE A 46 3.94 5.32 -1.63
CA ILE A 46 5.00 5.71 -2.56
C ILE A 46 6.20 6.32 -1.83
N GLU A 47 5.96 7.17 -0.83
CA GLU A 47 7.03 7.74 0.00
C GLU A 47 7.77 6.67 0.79
N SER A 48 7.05 5.71 1.37
CA SER A 48 7.63 4.58 2.09
C SER A 48 8.47 3.68 1.18
N LEU A 49 8.00 3.43 -0.05
CA LEU A 49 8.77 2.69 -1.06
C LEU A 49 10.05 3.41 -1.43
N ASP A 50 10.01 4.74 -1.63
CA ASP A 50 11.20 5.54 -1.95
C ASP A 50 12.25 5.48 -0.83
N VAL A 51 11.82 5.62 0.42
CA VAL A 51 12.71 5.48 1.59
C VAL A 51 13.32 4.08 1.66
N LEU A 52 12.54 3.02 1.46
CA LEU A 52 13.04 1.64 1.49
C LEU A 52 14.03 1.37 0.35
N CYS A 53 13.76 1.83 -0.87
CA CYS A 53 14.68 1.68 -2.00
C CYS A 53 16.03 2.35 -1.71
N ARG A 54 16.02 3.57 -1.14
CA ARG A 54 17.26 4.25 -0.72
C ARG A 54 17.98 3.52 0.40
N ALA A 55 17.25 3.00 1.38
CA ALA A 55 17.83 2.25 2.49
C ALA A 55 18.52 0.95 2.01
N VAL A 56 17.93 0.26 1.01
CA VAL A 56 18.55 -0.89 0.33
C VAL A 56 19.83 -0.48 -0.38
N GLU A 57 19.77 0.57 -1.19
CA GLU A 57 20.94 1.06 -1.94
C GLU A 57 22.10 1.48 -1.03
N GLN A 58 21.77 2.09 0.12
CA GLN A 58 22.75 2.53 1.12
C GLN A 58 23.15 1.42 2.11
N LYS A 59 22.63 0.20 1.95
CA LYS A 59 22.86 -0.94 2.85
C LYS A 59 22.53 -0.64 4.32
N GLN A 60 21.50 0.17 4.56
CA GLN A 60 21.06 0.58 5.89
C GLN A 60 20.00 -0.37 6.48
N VAL A 61 19.51 -1.31 5.70
CA VAL A 61 18.49 -2.29 6.09
C VAL A 61 18.88 -3.66 5.56
N GLU A 62 18.52 -4.72 6.30
CA GLU A 62 18.69 -6.09 5.83
C GLU A 62 17.84 -6.34 4.59
N LEU A 63 18.40 -7.02 3.61
CA LEU A 63 17.76 -7.23 2.31
C LEU A 63 16.43 -7.99 2.43
N SER A 64 16.39 -8.98 3.33
CA SER A 64 15.18 -9.75 3.63
C SER A 64 14.06 -8.87 4.20
N GLU A 65 14.39 -8.01 5.17
CA GLU A 65 13.42 -7.11 5.80
C GLU A 65 12.88 -6.07 4.81
N ALA A 66 13.78 -5.46 4.03
CA ALA A 66 13.40 -4.50 3.00
C ALA A 66 12.48 -5.12 1.95
N SER A 67 12.82 -6.31 1.45
CA SER A 67 12.04 -6.99 0.40
C SER A 67 10.63 -7.33 0.86
N ILE A 68 10.48 -7.79 2.11
CA ILE A 68 9.16 -8.08 2.68
C ILE A 68 8.31 -6.82 2.81
N ARG A 69 8.90 -5.72 3.29
CA ARG A 69 8.19 -4.45 3.41
C ARG A 69 7.82 -3.87 2.05
N ILE A 70 8.74 -3.91 1.09
CA ILE A 70 8.49 -3.44 -0.28
C ILE A 70 7.38 -4.29 -0.91
N SER A 71 7.44 -5.62 -0.82
CA SER A 71 6.40 -6.52 -1.35
C SER A 71 5.02 -6.17 -0.78
N ALA A 72 4.90 -6.06 0.55
CA ALA A 72 3.66 -5.72 1.21
C ALA A 72 3.10 -4.34 0.80
N LEU A 73 3.96 -3.34 0.60
CA LEU A 73 3.54 -2.01 0.14
C LEU A 73 3.10 -2.02 -1.32
N LEU A 74 3.76 -2.80 -2.17
CA LEU A 74 3.38 -2.97 -3.57
C LEU A 74 2.00 -3.62 -3.71
N ASP A 75 1.67 -4.60 -2.86
CA ASP A 75 0.36 -5.27 -2.84
C ASP A 75 -0.79 -4.31 -2.42
N CYS A 76 -0.46 -3.19 -1.78
CA CYS A 76 -1.42 -2.15 -1.42
C CYS A 76 -1.65 -1.10 -2.54
N LEU A 77 -0.89 -1.15 -3.63
CA LEU A 77 -1.07 -0.25 -4.77
C LEU A 77 -2.14 -0.79 -5.73
N PRO A 78 -2.85 0.08 -6.46
CA PRO A 78 -3.84 -0.37 -7.43
C PRO A 78 -3.18 -1.09 -8.61
N ASP A 79 -3.82 -2.16 -9.09
CA ASP A 79 -3.35 -2.91 -10.27
C ASP A 79 -3.27 -2.06 -11.54
N SER A 80 -3.97 -0.93 -11.57
CA SER A 80 -4.00 0.00 -12.69
C SER A 80 -2.81 0.94 -12.76
N ILE A 81 -1.87 0.87 -11.81
CA ILE A 81 -0.71 1.77 -11.80
C ILE A 81 0.22 1.48 -12.98
N GLU A 82 0.60 2.53 -13.69
CA GLU A 82 1.46 2.47 -14.88
C GLU A 82 2.67 3.43 -14.74
N PRO A 83 3.81 3.13 -15.37
CA PRO A 83 4.12 1.92 -16.15
C PRO A 83 4.34 0.68 -15.26
N LYS A 84 4.05 -0.50 -15.78
CA LYS A 84 4.37 -1.76 -15.10
C LYS A 84 5.88 -1.98 -15.06
N VAL A 85 6.37 -2.47 -13.94
CA VAL A 85 7.78 -2.79 -13.70
C VAL A 85 7.89 -4.22 -13.21
N ASP A 86 8.88 -4.94 -13.71
CA ASP A 86 9.17 -6.29 -13.23
C ASP A 86 9.84 -6.23 -11.85
N LEU A 87 9.08 -6.60 -10.85
CA LEU A 87 9.47 -6.67 -9.43
C LEU A 87 9.31 -8.11 -8.87
N ALA A 88 9.13 -9.10 -9.75
CA ALA A 88 8.92 -10.49 -9.35
C ALA A 88 10.03 -11.01 -8.42
N ALA A 89 11.28 -10.60 -8.64
CA ALA A 89 12.39 -10.99 -7.78
C ALA A 89 12.20 -10.54 -6.31
N ILE A 90 11.66 -9.33 -6.08
CA ILE A 90 11.39 -8.82 -4.72
C ILE A 90 10.29 -9.66 -4.06
N HIS A 91 9.20 -9.96 -4.76
CA HIS A 91 8.10 -10.76 -4.23
C HIS A 91 8.55 -12.20 -3.92
N GLN A 92 9.27 -12.85 -4.83
CA GLN A 92 9.79 -14.22 -4.63
C GLN A 92 10.77 -14.29 -3.44
N PHE A 93 11.67 -13.31 -3.35
CA PHE A 93 12.62 -13.26 -2.24
C PHE A 93 11.90 -12.95 -0.90
N ALA A 94 10.93 -12.04 -0.91
CA ALA A 94 10.10 -11.75 0.26
C ALA A 94 9.35 -13.00 0.75
N GLU A 95 8.73 -13.75 -0.15
CA GLU A 95 8.04 -15.00 0.15
C GLU A 95 9.00 -16.04 0.76
N THR A 96 10.19 -16.21 0.18
CA THR A 96 11.22 -17.10 0.73
C THR A 96 11.64 -16.66 2.13
N CYS A 97 11.81 -15.35 2.36
CA CYS A 97 12.22 -14.82 3.65
C CYS A 97 11.10 -14.86 4.71
N GLN A 98 9.83 -14.90 4.32
CA GLN A 98 8.70 -15.04 5.25
C GLN A 98 8.70 -16.40 5.98
N GLN A 99 9.40 -17.39 5.47
CA GLN A 99 9.51 -18.72 6.10
C GLN A 99 10.41 -18.75 7.33
N PHE A 100 11.20 -17.69 7.57
CA PHE A 100 12.04 -17.58 8.75
C PHE A 100 11.24 -17.08 9.96
N ASP A 101 11.47 -17.70 11.12
CA ASP A 101 10.83 -17.29 12.36
C ASP A 101 11.25 -15.88 12.79
N ARG A 102 10.28 -15.08 13.26
CA ARG A 102 10.45 -13.68 13.66
C ARG A 102 9.80 -13.38 14.99
N GLY A 103 10.18 -12.26 15.57
CA GLY A 103 9.58 -11.79 16.81
C GLY A 103 9.61 -12.85 17.91
N GLU A 104 8.46 -13.15 18.49
CA GLU A 104 8.31 -14.11 19.59
C GLU A 104 8.70 -15.54 19.17
N GLN A 105 8.30 -15.99 17.99
CA GLN A 105 8.65 -17.33 17.47
C GLN A 105 10.17 -17.53 17.41
N ARG A 106 10.92 -16.49 16.99
CA ARG A 106 12.38 -16.52 17.00
C ARG A 106 12.96 -16.60 18.41
N GLN A 107 12.31 -15.99 19.40
CA GLN A 107 12.78 -16.04 20.81
C GLN A 107 12.65 -17.44 21.42
N GLU A 108 11.67 -18.21 20.97
CA GLU A 108 11.46 -19.60 21.41
C GLU A 108 12.48 -20.59 20.84
N LEU A 109 13.19 -20.19 19.77
CA LEU A 109 14.23 -21.05 19.17
C LEU A 109 15.42 -21.22 20.11
N THR A 110 16.02 -22.41 20.08
CA THR A 110 17.32 -22.65 20.73
C THR A 110 18.41 -21.79 20.10
N PRO A 111 19.50 -21.45 20.81
CA PRO A 111 20.60 -20.65 20.25
C PRO A 111 21.20 -21.27 18.97
N ARG A 112 21.28 -22.61 18.91
CA ARG A 112 21.77 -23.34 17.72
C ARG A 112 20.82 -23.18 16.53
N ALA A 113 19.51 -23.30 16.75
CA ALA A 113 18.51 -23.15 15.70
C ALA A 113 18.48 -21.70 15.18
N ARG A 114 18.59 -20.70 16.05
CA ARG A 114 18.73 -19.29 15.66
C ARG A 114 19.94 -19.06 14.78
N PHE A 115 21.09 -19.57 15.17
CA PHE A 115 22.32 -19.43 14.39
C PHE A 115 22.20 -20.09 13.01
N GLN A 116 21.62 -21.28 12.93
CA GLN A 116 21.39 -21.95 11.65
C GLN A 116 20.45 -21.16 10.74
N GLN A 117 19.38 -20.62 11.29
CA GLN A 117 18.42 -19.80 10.56
C GLN A 117 19.06 -18.49 10.05
N ASP A 118 19.85 -17.81 10.90
CA ASP A 118 20.56 -16.60 10.53
C ASP A 118 21.60 -16.85 9.44
N SER A 119 22.36 -17.93 9.55
CA SER A 119 23.36 -18.31 8.55
C SER A 119 22.69 -18.58 7.19
N ARG A 120 21.54 -19.27 7.19
CA ARG A 120 20.79 -19.55 5.95
C ARG A 120 20.22 -18.27 5.34
N ARG A 121 19.70 -17.34 6.19
CA ARG A 121 19.20 -16.06 5.72
C ARG A 121 20.31 -15.22 5.10
N TRP A 122 21.47 -15.10 5.75
CA TRP A 122 22.61 -14.37 5.22
C TRP A 122 23.12 -14.92 3.89
N GLN A 123 23.17 -16.23 3.75
CA GLN A 123 23.53 -16.87 2.49
C GLN A 123 22.54 -16.52 1.38
N LEU A 124 21.23 -16.57 1.66
CA LEU A 124 20.19 -16.16 0.70
C LEU A 124 20.29 -14.67 0.34
N GLU A 125 20.58 -13.81 1.31
CA GLU A 125 20.78 -12.37 1.07
C GLU A 125 22.01 -12.11 0.19
N GLU A 126 23.10 -12.83 0.39
CA GLU A 126 24.31 -12.74 -0.44
C GLU A 126 24.03 -13.19 -1.87
N ASP A 127 23.40 -14.35 -2.02
CA ASP A 127 23.06 -14.93 -3.33
C ASP A 127 22.11 -14.05 -4.15
N GLN A 128 21.17 -13.35 -3.50
CA GLN A 128 20.15 -12.53 -4.14
C GLN A 128 20.50 -11.02 -4.17
N ASN A 129 21.60 -10.62 -3.58
CA ASN A 129 21.97 -9.23 -3.37
C ASN A 129 21.87 -8.39 -4.66
N GLU A 130 22.53 -8.83 -5.72
CA GLU A 130 22.59 -8.07 -6.98
C GLU A 130 21.21 -7.97 -7.64
N VAL A 131 20.45 -9.07 -7.67
CA VAL A 131 19.13 -9.14 -8.32
C VAL A 131 18.14 -8.21 -7.61
N ILE A 132 18.12 -8.24 -6.27
CA ILE A 132 17.23 -7.42 -5.47
C ILE A 132 17.60 -5.94 -5.54
N ASN A 133 18.90 -5.61 -5.49
CA ASN A 133 19.36 -4.22 -5.67
C ASN A 133 18.98 -3.67 -7.04
N GLN A 134 19.10 -4.46 -8.10
CA GLN A 134 18.66 -4.04 -9.44
C GLN A 134 17.14 -3.82 -9.50
N ALA A 135 16.35 -4.70 -8.87
CA ALA A 135 14.91 -4.53 -8.80
C ALA A 135 14.50 -3.28 -7.99
N ALA A 136 15.16 -3.03 -6.85
CA ALA A 136 14.94 -1.81 -6.05
C ALA A 136 15.29 -0.54 -6.83
N ARG A 137 16.37 -0.53 -7.61
CA ARG A 137 16.72 0.60 -8.49
C ARG A 137 15.69 0.80 -9.60
N ARG A 138 15.14 -0.27 -10.20
CA ARG A 138 14.05 -0.15 -11.18
C ARG A 138 12.81 0.46 -10.54
N LEU A 139 12.46 0.01 -9.34
CA LEU A 139 11.35 0.57 -8.57
C LEU A 139 11.60 2.06 -8.29
N ALA A 140 12.74 2.44 -7.74
CA ALA A 140 13.08 3.83 -7.44
C ALA A 140 12.95 4.76 -8.65
N LYS A 141 13.32 4.29 -9.84
CA LYS A 141 13.19 5.06 -11.10
C LYS A 141 11.75 5.30 -11.52
N VAL A 142 10.83 4.40 -11.22
CA VAL A 142 9.43 4.51 -11.65
C VAL A 142 8.55 5.25 -10.65
N LEU A 143 8.92 5.31 -9.36
CA LEU A 143 8.14 5.95 -8.31
C LEU A 143 7.72 7.40 -8.64
N PRO A 144 8.57 8.28 -9.22
CA PRO A 144 8.15 9.63 -9.62
C PRO A 144 7.04 9.63 -10.67
N THR A 145 7.08 8.67 -11.62
CA THR A 145 6.06 8.52 -12.65
C THR A 145 4.74 8.04 -12.04
N TRP A 146 4.79 7.07 -11.13
CA TRP A 146 3.62 6.60 -10.39
C TRP A 146 2.98 7.71 -9.56
N ARG A 147 3.81 8.52 -8.88
CA ARG A 147 3.34 9.70 -8.13
C ARG A 147 2.57 10.66 -9.05
N SER A 148 3.13 10.99 -10.20
CA SER A 148 2.47 11.87 -11.19
C SER A 148 1.18 11.26 -11.74
N GLY A 149 1.17 9.94 -12.03
CA GLY A 149 0.00 9.22 -12.54
C GLY A 149 -1.17 9.17 -11.55
N LEU A 150 -0.87 9.14 -10.24
CA LEU A 150 -1.89 9.21 -9.19
C LEU A 150 -2.38 10.65 -8.92
N GLY A 151 -1.83 11.65 -9.62
CA GLY A 151 -2.21 13.06 -9.48
C GLY A 151 -1.77 13.68 -8.16
N ILE A 152 -0.58 13.29 -7.71
CA ILE A 152 0.01 13.68 -6.42
C ILE A 152 1.24 14.54 -6.66
#